data_3b2ea2db99e909ac8f7049900722419b
#
_entry.id   3b2ea2db99e909ac8f7049900722419b
#
_cell.length_a   1.000
_cell.length_b   1.000
_cell.length_c   1.000
_cell.angle_alpha   90.00
_cell.angle_beta   90.00
_cell.angle_gamma   90.00
#
_symmetry.space_group_name_H-M   'P 1'
#
loop_
_entity.id
_entity.type
_entity.pdbx_description
1 polymer ?
#
loop_
_entity_poly.entity_id
_entity_poly.type
_entity_poly.pdbx_seq_one_letter_code
_entity_poly.pdbx_strand_id
1 'polypeptide(L)'
;IGGQGENEGNTIAFNGGAGVRIDETAGTGNNVDPNVMFANQGLGLDIGSQGATLNDPGDADEGPNRLQNYPEISSFGVDGNGDLIVTYKVDSEIGPSDYGFNGIYVEFFRADNGNEGMHFFGSNYYTWGDHEGSPANTKTINLGNAAAIGYSVGDRITATATDAGGNTSEFFPAFAP
;
A
#
# COMPACT_ATOMS: atom_id res chain seq x y z
N ILE A 1 -11.83 -7.93 2.26
CA ILE A 1 -11.14 -9.10 1.66
C ILE A 1 -9.81 -9.26 2.37
N GLY A 2 -9.49 -10.48 2.86
CA GLY A 2 -8.34 -10.70 3.72
C GLY A 2 -8.63 -10.34 5.17
N GLY A 3 -7.60 -10.00 5.92
CA GLY A 3 -7.66 -9.59 7.33
C GLY A 3 -6.27 -9.42 7.91
N GLN A 4 -6.15 -8.65 8.99
CA GLN A 4 -4.85 -8.33 9.62
C GLN A 4 -4.32 -9.43 10.56
N GLY A 5 -5.09 -10.49 10.77
CA GLY A 5 -4.67 -11.63 11.56
C GLY A 5 -3.73 -12.57 10.82
N GLU A 6 -2.98 -13.37 11.56
CA GLU A 6 -2.10 -14.38 10.98
C GLU A 6 -2.91 -15.38 10.12
N ASN A 7 -2.50 -15.57 8.86
CA ASN A 7 -3.15 -16.44 7.87
C ASN A 7 -4.56 -16.00 7.41
N GLU A 8 -4.95 -14.74 7.60
CA GLU A 8 -6.22 -14.21 7.10
C GLU A 8 -6.14 -13.68 5.67
N GLY A 9 -4.94 -13.45 5.15
CA GLY A 9 -4.70 -13.03 3.78
C GLY A 9 -5.00 -14.13 2.76
N ASN A 10 -5.48 -13.72 1.57
CA ASN A 10 -5.71 -14.60 0.45
C ASN A 10 -4.57 -14.55 -0.56
N THR A 11 -4.46 -15.58 -1.40
CA THR A 11 -3.66 -15.55 -2.63
C THR A 11 -4.61 -15.33 -3.80
N ILE A 12 -4.43 -14.22 -4.53
CA ILE A 12 -5.27 -13.79 -5.66
C ILE A 12 -4.38 -13.66 -6.89
N ALA A 13 -4.42 -14.63 -7.78
CA ALA A 13 -3.47 -14.71 -8.89
C ALA A 13 -4.08 -15.33 -10.15
N PHE A 14 -3.44 -15.08 -11.28
CA PHE A 14 -3.77 -15.66 -12.59
C PHE A 14 -5.17 -15.33 -13.10
N ASN A 15 -5.76 -14.21 -12.67
CA ASN A 15 -7.04 -13.75 -13.16
C ASN A 15 -6.89 -13.07 -14.53
N GLY A 16 -7.92 -13.20 -15.38
CA GLY A 16 -7.97 -12.56 -16.70
C GLY A 16 -8.29 -11.06 -16.68
N GLY A 17 -8.33 -10.45 -15.51
CA GLY A 17 -8.55 -9.03 -15.25
C GLY A 17 -7.76 -8.61 -14.01
N ALA A 18 -8.26 -7.64 -13.25
CA ALA A 18 -7.69 -7.27 -11.97
C ALA A 18 -7.80 -8.42 -10.95
N GLY A 19 -6.90 -8.45 -9.97
CA GLY A 19 -7.00 -9.37 -8.84
C GLY A 19 -8.25 -9.10 -8.02
N VAL A 20 -8.42 -7.85 -7.59
CA VAL A 20 -9.64 -7.30 -6.97
C VAL A 20 -10.05 -6.06 -7.74
N ARG A 21 -11.35 -5.92 -8.02
CA ARG A 21 -11.89 -4.71 -8.59
C ARG A 21 -12.95 -4.11 -7.67
N ILE A 22 -12.79 -2.83 -7.37
CA ILE A 22 -13.76 -2.00 -6.66
C ILE A 22 -14.39 -1.07 -7.70
N ASP A 23 -15.61 -1.38 -8.14
CA ASP A 23 -16.30 -0.69 -9.24
C ASP A 23 -16.62 0.76 -8.89
N GLU A 24 -16.79 1.62 -9.93
CA GLU A 24 -17.14 3.04 -9.79
C GLU A 24 -18.40 3.29 -8.94
N THR A 25 -19.30 2.32 -8.88
CA THR A 25 -20.56 2.41 -8.10
C THR A 25 -20.42 1.84 -6.69
N ALA A 26 -19.28 1.26 -6.34
CA ALA A 26 -19.01 0.81 -5.00
C ALA A 26 -18.86 2.03 -4.06
N GLY A 27 -19.34 1.91 -2.86
CA GLY A 27 -19.18 2.94 -1.84
C GLY A 27 -17.76 2.93 -1.25
N THR A 28 -17.65 3.49 -0.07
CA THR A 28 -16.45 3.54 0.74
C THR A 28 -16.36 2.36 1.72
N GLY A 29 -15.18 2.15 2.34
CA GLY A 29 -14.99 1.11 3.35
C GLY A 29 -14.79 -0.29 2.77
N ASN A 30 -14.33 -0.40 1.53
CA ASN A 30 -13.97 -1.69 0.93
C ASN A 30 -12.52 -2.02 1.34
N ASN A 31 -12.39 -2.67 2.47
CA ASN A 31 -11.11 -3.04 3.03
C ASN A 31 -10.53 -4.29 2.32
N VAL A 32 -9.28 -4.17 1.87
CA VAL A 32 -8.52 -5.23 1.16
C VAL A 32 -7.15 -5.37 1.82
N ASP A 33 -7.12 -5.93 3.02
CA ASP A 33 -5.93 -6.16 3.86
C ASP A 33 -5.47 -7.61 3.83
N PRO A 34 -4.23 -7.84 4.32
CA PRO A 34 -3.15 -8.10 3.41
C PRO A 34 -3.47 -9.32 2.58
N ASN A 35 -3.42 -9.14 1.27
CA ASN A 35 -3.54 -10.24 0.32
C ASN A 35 -2.29 -10.30 -0.53
N VAL A 36 -1.87 -11.51 -0.89
CA VAL A 36 -0.81 -11.72 -1.88
C VAL A 36 -1.45 -11.74 -3.26
N MET A 37 -1.04 -10.79 -4.12
CA MET A 37 -1.55 -10.65 -5.48
C MET A 37 -0.41 -10.72 -6.49
N PHE A 38 -0.55 -11.53 -7.53
CA PHE A 38 0.48 -11.64 -8.56
C PHE A 38 -0.03 -12.29 -9.85
N ALA A 39 0.63 -11.97 -10.95
CA ALA A 39 0.36 -12.56 -12.26
C ALA A 39 -1.10 -12.43 -12.71
N ASN A 40 -1.82 -11.40 -12.28
CA ASN A 40 -3.10 -11.03 -12.84
C ASN A 40 -2.88 -10.27 -14.16
N GLN A 41 -3.84 -10.30 -15.10
CA GLN A 41 -3.71 -9.59 -16.37
C GLN A 41 -4.00 -8.09 -16.26
N GLY A 42 -4.69 -7.67 -15.20
CA GLY A 42 -4.94 -6.29 -14.82
C GLY A 42 -4.11 -5.91 -13.59
N LEU A 43 -4.53 -4.85 -12.88
CA LEU A 43 -3.92 -4.46 -11.62
C LEU A 43 -4.22 -5.48 -10.51
N GLY A 44 -3.37 -5.57 -9.49
CA GLY A 44 -3.67 -6.36 -8.29
C GLY A 44 -4.93 -5.87 -7.62
N LEU A 45 -5.03 -4.57 -7.41
CA LEU A 45 -6.24 -3.86 -6.94
C LEU A 45 -6.51 -2.70 -7.90
N ASP A 46 -7.73 -2.64 -8.45
CA ASP A 46 -8.20 -1.67 -9.46
C ASP A 46 -9.46 -0.98 -8.90
N ILE A 47 -9.40 0.33 -8.67
CA ILE A 47 -10.44 1.10 -7.98
C ILE A 47 -11.02 2.17 -8.90
N GLY A 48 -12.35 2.24 -8.97
CA GLY A 48 -13.04 3.23 -9.78
C GLY A 48 -13.01 2.93 -11.27
N SER A 49 -12.51 3.84 -12.08
CA SER A 49 -12.31 3.63 -13.52
C SER A 49 -11.29 2.53 -13.78
N GLN A 50 -11.44 1.83 -14.91
CA GLN A 50 -10.49 0.75 -15.24
C GLN A 50 -9.09 1.29 -15.48
N GLY A 51 -8.11 0.73 -14.79
CA GLY A 51 -6.69 1.10 -14.89
C GLY A 51 -6.24 1.94 -13.70
N ALA A 52 -4.95 2.22 -13.65
CA ALA A 52 -4.34 2.90 -12.50
C ALA A 52 -4.91 4.30 -12.24
N THR A 53 -5.34 4.53 -11.02
CA THR A 53 -5.72 5.85 -10.51
C THR A 53 -4.48 6.50 -9.90
N LEU A 54 -4.12 7.71 -10.37
CA LEU A 54 -2.97 8.43 -9.84
C LEU A 54 -3.35 9.18 -8.57
N ASN A 55 -2.40 9.27 -7.62
CA ASN A 55 -2.57 10.13 -6.46
C ASN A 55 -2.86 11.57 -6.85
N ASP A 56 -3.79 12.20 -6.16
CA ASP A 56 -4.06 13.62 -6.26
C ASP A 56 -3.59 14.37 -4.98
N PRO A 57 -3.41 15.70 -5.04
CA PRO A 57 -2.96 16.45 -3.87
C PRO A 57 -3.99 16.39 -2.72
N GLY A 58 -3.57 15.85 -1.58
CA GLY A 58 -4.37 15.82 -0.36
C GLY A 58 -5.51 14.82 -0.37
N ASP A 59 -5.54 13.88 -1.35
CA ASP A 59 -6.58 12.83 -1.41
C ASP A 59 -8.00 13.44 -1.46
N ALA A 60 -8.18 14.44 -2.33
CA ALA A 60 -9.38 15.28 -2.35
C ALA A 60 -10.47 14.80 -3.30
N ASP A 61 -10.17 13.81 -4.13
CA ASP A 61 -11.13 13.27 -5.08
C ASP A 61 -12.20 12.37 -4.40
N GLU A 62 -13.30 12.17 -5.10
CA GLU A 62 -14.42 11.38 -4.62
C GLU A 62 -14.60 10.13 -5.47
N GLY A 63 -15.04 9.04 -4.85
CA GLY A 63 -15.29 7.79 -5.55
C GLY A 63 -15.34 6.59 -4.61
N PRO A 64 -15.33 5.37 -5.16
CA PRO A 64 -15.20 4.16 -4.36
C PRO A 64 -13.89 4.20 -3.57
N ASN A 65 -13.95 3.81 -2.30
CA ASN A 65 -12.83 3.95 -1.37
C ASN A 65 -12.24 5.37 -1.34
N ARG A 66 -12.99 6.41 -1.71
CA ARG A 66 -12.50 7.79 -1.88
C ARG A 66 -11.33 7.94 -2.84
N LEU A 67 -11.07 6.93 -3.68
CA LEU A 67 -9.89 6.80 -4.53
C LEU A 67 -8.58 6.93 -3.74
N GLN A 68 -8.57 6.45 -2.50
CA GLN A 68 -7.51 6.58 -1.51
C GLN A 68 -6.12 6.57 -2.13
N ASN A 69 -5.34 7.60 -1.85
CA ASN A 69 -3.96 7.73 -2.31
C ASN A 69 -3.08 6.58 -1.81
N TYR A 70 -2.33 5.96 -2.72
CA TYR A 70 -1.33 4.95 -2.35
C TYR A 70 -0.08 5.58 -1.73
N PRO A 71 0.70 4.82 -0.91
CA PRO A 71 1.94 5.32 -0.32
C PRO A 71 2.98 5.60 -1.41
N GLU A 72 3.67 6.72 -1.34
CA GLU A 72 4.79 7.05 -2.22
C GLU A 72 6.12 6.67 -1.55
N ILE A 73 6.77 5.62 -2.06
CA ILE A 73 8.08 5.18 -1.57
C ILE A 73 9.16 6.05 -2.23
N SER A 74 9.97 6.74 -1.43
CA SER A 74 11.05 7.60 -1.92
C SER A 74 12.42 6.94 -1.87
N SER A 75 12.63 5.99 -0.98
CA SER A 75 13.84 5.19 -0.92
C SER A 75 13.65 3.92 -0.11
N PHE A 76 14.44 2.90 -0.40
CA PHE A 76 14.57 1.72 0.45
C PHE A 76 15.94 1.04 0.24
N GLY A 77 16.34 0.23 1.20
CA GLY A 77 17.60 -0.53 1.13
C GLY A 77 17.91 -1.27 2.40
N VAL A 78 18.92 -2.11 2.35
CA VAL A 78 19.38 -2.87 3.52
C VAL A 78 20.45 -2.06 4.26
N ASP A 79 20.26 -1.87 5.55
CA ASP A 79 21.20 -1.14 6.40
C ASP A 79 22.41 -2.02 6.82
N GLY A 80 23.33 -1.42 7.61
CA GLY A 80 24.53 -2.12 8.10
C GLY A 80 24.25 -3.29 9.05
N ASN A 81 23.04 -3.43 9.56
CA ASN A 81 22.61 -4.53 10.42
C ASN A 81 21.93 -5.66 9.64
N GLY A 82 21.69 -5.44 8.35
CA GLY A 82 20.96 -6.36 7.49
C GLY A 82 19.44 -6.19 7.51
N ASP A 83 18.94 -5.06 8.02
CA ASP A 83 17.54 -4.76 8.11
C ASP A 83 17.04 -3.96 6.90
N LEU A 84 15.83 -4.26 6.42
CA LEU A 84 15.17 -3.51 5.34
C LEU A 84 14.60 -2.20 5.88
N ILE A 85 15.15 -1.09 5.42
CA ILE A 85 14.72 0.26 5.75
C ILE A 85 13.94 0.83 4.57
N VAL A 86 12.78 1.42 4.83
CA VAL A 86 11.92 2.04 3.81
C VAL A 86 11.56 3.46 4.23
N THR A 87 11.66 4.42 3.31
CA THR A 87 11.19 5.80 3.49
C THR A 87 10.04 6.06 2.54
N TYR A 88 8.92 6.52 3.08
CA TYR A 88 7.68 6.74 2.32
C TYR A 88 6.86 7.89 2.90
N LYS A 89 5.85 8.33 2.17
CA LYS A 89 4.79 9.23 2.63
C LYS A 89 3.43 8.72 2.15
N VAL A 90 2.37 9.20 2.79
CA VAL A 90 1.00 9.10 2.28
C VAL A 90 0.45 10.52 2.23
N ASP A 91 0.06 10.98 1.04
CA ASP A 91 -0.52 12.31 0.85
C ASP A 91 -2.05 12.20 0.98
N SER A 92 -2.53 12.36 2.21
CA SER A 92 -3.96 12.34 2.52
C SER A 92 -4.23 13.42 3.57
N GLU A 93 -4.73 14.58 3.12
CA GLU A 93 -4.91 15.79 3.95
C GLU A 93 -6.36 16.01 4.43
N ILE A 94 -7.25 15.04 4.22
CA ILE A 94 -8.68 15.23 4.51
C ILE A 94 -8.91 15.54 6.01
N GLY A 95 -7.96 15.21 6.85
CA GLY A 95 -7.89 15.64 8.25
C GLY A 95 -7.51 14.52 9.21
N PRO A 96 -7.32 14.85 10.50
CA PRO A 96 -6.93 13.85 11.50
C PRO A 96 -7.88 12.68 11.63
N SER A 97 -9.15 12.83 11.24
CA SER A 97 -10.17 11.78 11.30
C SER A 97 -9.90 10.62 10.36
N ASP A 98 -9.27 10.87 9.22
CA ASP A 98 -8.98 9.84 8.21
C ASP A 98 -7.80 8.97 8.64
N TYR A 99 -6.92 9.53 9.46
CA TYR A 99 -5.84 8.78 10.12
C TYR A 99 -6.35 7.94 11.30
N GLY A 100 -7.48 8.28 11.89
CA GLY A 100 -8.00 7.60 13.07
C GLY A 100 -7.05 7.64 14.27
N PHE A 101 -7.22 6.70 15.19
CA PHE A 101 -6.39 6.64 16.40
C PHE A 101 -4.96 6.15 16.12
N ASN A 102 -4.80 5.20 15.20
CA ASN A 102 -3.51 4.55 14.93
C ASN A 102 -2.77 5.15 13.72
N GLY A 103 -3.47 5.82 12.81
CA GLY A 103 -2.93 6.28 11.53
C GLY A 103 -3.46 5.46 10.35
N ILE A 104 -3.02 5.84 9.15
CA ILE A 104 -3.25 5.08 7.92
C ILE A 104 -2.40 3.81 7.97
N TYR A 105 -3.02 2.65 7.77
CA TYR A 105 -2.33 1.37 7.75
C TYR A 105 -1.67 1.16 6.40
N VAL A 106 -0.35 1.01 6.41
CA VAL A 106 0.46 0.84 5.19
C VAL A 106 1.09 -0.52 5.17
N GLU A 107 0.92 -1.23 4.06
CA GLU A 107 1.44 -2.58 3.84
C GLU A 107 2.47 -2.57 2.73
N PHE A 108 3.59 -3.26 2.95
CA PHE A 108 4.72 -3.33 2.03
C PHE A 108 4.89 -4.73 1.49
N PHE A 109 5.12 -4.82 0.18
CA PHE A 109 5.22 -6.09 -0.52
C PHE A 109 6.41 -6.08 -1.49
N ARG A 110 6.97 -7.27 -1.75
CA ARG A 110 7.72 -7.47 -2.97
C ARG A 110 6.77 -7.39 -4.16
N ALA A 111 7.13 -6.55 -5.13
CA ALA A 111 6.35 -6.42 -6.34
C ALA A 111 6.69 -7.52 -7.36
N ASP A 112 5.69 -7.98 -8.09
CA ASP A 112 5.89 -8.74 -9.32
C ASP A 112 6.16 -7.80 -10.52
N ASN A 113 6.22 -8.35 -11.74
CA ASN A 113 6.41 -7.54 -12.95
C ASN A 113 5.21 -6.65 -13.30
N GLY A 114 4.03 -6.96 -12.79
CA GLY A 114 2.79 -6.20 -12.93
C GLY A 114 2.61 -5.10 -11.89
N ASN A 115 3.55 -4.92 -10.98
CA ASN A 115 3.50 -4.05 -9.78
C ASN A 115 2.49 -4.52 -8.72
N GLU A 116 2.13 -5.79 -8.73
CA GLU A 116 1.26 -6.40 -7.74
C GLU A 116 2.06 -6.85 -6.50
N GLY A 117 1.43 -6.94 -5.35
CA GLY A 117 2.07 -7.35 -4.09
C GLY A 117 2.21 -8.86 -3.95
N MET A 118 3.27 -9.46 -4.50
CA MET A 118 3.45 -10.91 -4.56
C MET A 118 4.00 -11.56 -3.29
N HIS A 119 4.52 -10.79 -2.36
CA HIS A 119 5.03 -11.29 -1.09
C HIS A 119 5.00 -10.19 -0.04
N PHE A 120 4.35 -10.44 1.08
CA PHE A 120 4.21 -9.47 2.18
C PHE A 120 5.52 -9.36 2.98
N PHE A 121 6.04 -8.16 3.14
CA PHE A 121 7.23 -7.87 3.93
C PHE A 121 6.92 -7.40 5.35
N GLY A 122 5.82 -6.68 5.52
CA GLY A 122 5.43 -6.08 6.79
C GLY A 122 4.54 -4.88 6.61
N SER A 123 4.15 -4.26 7.72
CA SER A 123 3.25 -3.11 7.73
C SER A 123 3.68 -2.08 8.77
N ASN A 124 3.16 -0.87 8.62
CA ASN A 124 3.33 0.21 9.59
C ASN A 124 2.14 1.17 9.56
N TYR A 125 1.95 1.95 10.60
CA TYR A 125 0.99 3.03 10.60
C TYR A 125 1.67 4.35 10.25
N TYR A 126 1.11 5.08 9.29
CA TYR A 126 1.47 6.46 8.98
C TYR A 126 0.49 7.38 9.70
N THR A 127 0.97 8.13 10.68
CA THR A 127 0.13 8.91 11.58
C THR A 127 -0.03 10.34 11.08
N TRP A 128 -1.06 11.04 11.60
CA TRP A 128 -1.19 12.48 11.39
C TRP A 128 0.08 13.26 11.81
N GLY A 129 0.76 12.81 12.88
CA GLY A 129 2.03 13.41 13.30
C GLY A 129 3.18 13.20 12.31
N ASP A 130 3.18 12.09 11.56
CA ASP A 130 4.14 11.87 10.46
C ASP A 130 3.85 12.80 9.30
N HIS A 131 2.57 13.03 8.98
CA HIS A 131 2.13 13.95 7.93
C HIS A 131 2.50 15.41 8.23
N GLU A 132 2.24 15.90 9.46
CA GLU A 132 2.50 17.27 9.87
C GLU A 132 3.96 17.53 10.30
N GLY A 133 4.66 16.50 10.79
CA GLY A 133 5.89 16.65 11.55
C GLY A 133 7.20 16.59 10.77
N SER A 134 7.21 16.04 9.57
CA SER A 134 8.42 15.89 8.74
C SER A 134 8.52 17.00 7.70
N PRO A 135 9.72 17.58 7.44
CA PRO A 135 9.88 18.61 6.40
C PRO A 135 9.46 18.17 4.99
N ALA A 136 9.35 16.86 4.76
CA ALA A 136 8.92 16.27 3.49
C ALA A 136 7.71 15.35 3.65
N ASN A 137 7.03 15.41 4.81
CA ASN A 137 5.92 14.51 5.17
C ASN A 137 6.30 13.03 4.99
N THR A 138 7.57 12.70 5.22
CA THR A 138 8.09 11.34 5.03
C THR A 138 8.33 10.63 6.35
N LYS A 139 8.11 9.33 6.35
CA LYS A 139 8.41 8.42 7.45
C LYS A 139 9.43 7.39 7.01
N THR A 140 10.44 7.17 7.86
CA THR A 140 11.42 6.08 7.67
C THR A 140 11.15 5.00 8.70
N ILE A 141 11.05 3.76 8.25
CA ILE A 141 10.77 2.60 9.08
C ILE A 141 11.79 1.49 8.85
N ASN A 142 11.92 0.62 9.85
CA ASN A 142 12.64 -0.64 9.78
C ASN A 142 11.61 -1.78 9.72
N LEU A 143 11.58 -2.54 8.63
CA LEU A 143 10.71 -3.70 8.43
C LEU A 143 11.29 -4.99 9.02
N GLY A 144 12.50 -4.94 9.57
CA GLY A 144 13.19 -6.09 10.15
C GLY A 144 14.25 -6.68 9.23
N ASN A 145 14.81 -7.81 9.66
CA ASN A 145 15.91 -8.44 8.91
C ASN A 145 15.48 -8.85 7.50
N ALA A 146 16.13 -8.27 6.50
CA ALA A 146 15.79 -8.38 5.09
C ALA A 146 15.68 -9.84 4.62
N ALA A 147 16.66 -10.68 4.98
CA ALA A 147 16.64 -12.09 4.60
C ALA A 147 15.51 -12.87 5.30
N ALA A 148 15.24 -12.55 6.56
CA ALA A 148 14.18 -13.21 7.34
C ALA A 148 12.77 -12.91 6.80
N ILE A 149 12.54 -11.68 6.29
CA ILE A 149 11.26 -11.30 5.67
C ILE A 149 11.19 -11.64 4.18
N GLY A 150 12.22 -12.29 3.62
CA GLY A 150 12.23 -12.75 2.23
C GLY A 150 12.60 -11.69 1.18
N TYR A 151 13.18 -10.56 1.61
CA TYR A 151 13.72 -9.56 0.68
C TYR A 151 15.10 -10.00 0.15
N SER A 152 15.31 -9.80 -1.14
CA SER A 152 16.60 -9.99 -1.81
C SER A 152 17.03 -8.71 -2.54
N VAL A 153 18.33 -8.45 -2.59
CA VAL A 153 18.86 -7.29 -3.33
C VAL A 153 18.44 -7.36 -4.79
N GLY A 154 17.81 -6.27 -5.25
CA GLY A 154 17.23 -6.19 -6.60
C GLY A 154 15.72 -6.43 -6.64
N ASP A 155 15.10 -6.86 -5.54
CA ASP A 155 13.64 -6.88 -5.45
C ASP A 155 13.08 -5.45 -5.54
N ARG A 156 11.92 -5.31 -6.18
CA ARG A 156 11.15 -4.07 -6.17
C ARG A 156 10.13 -4.10 -5.05
N ILE A 157 9.81 -2.93 -4.51
CA ILE A 157 8.80 -2.77 -3.45
C ILE A 157 7.59 -2.02 -3.98
N THR A 158 6.42 -2.51 -3.62
CA THR A 158 5.14 -1.83 -3.76
C THR A 158 4.44 -1.76 -2.40
N ALA A 159 3.41 -0.92 -2.30
CA ALA A 159 2.68 -0.74 -1.04
C ALA A 159 1.23 -0.35 -1.31
N THR A 160 0.37 -0.61 -0.33
CA THR A 160 -1.01 -0.13 -0.25
C THR A 160 -1.20 0.68 1.02
N ALA A 161 -2.19 1.57 1.05
CA ALA A 161 -2.62 2.33 2.22
C ALA A 161 -4.10 2.07 2.51
N THR A 162 -4.44 1.90 3.78
CA THR A 162 -5.84 1.78 4.22
C THR A 162 -6.11 2.81 5.30
N ASP A 163 -7.06 3.71 5.05
CA ASP A 163 -7.46 4.74 6.00
C ASP A 163 -8.28 4.18 7.18
N ALA A 164 -8.63 5.04 8.14
CA ALA A 164 -9.44 4.65 9.29
C ALA A 164 -10.88 4.26 8.93
N GLY A 165 -11.36 4.64 7.76
CA GLY A 165 -12.67 4.24 7.21
C GLY A 165 -12.65 2.88 6.53
N GLY A 166 -11.50 2.25 6.41
CA GLY A 166 -11.32 0.99 5.69
C GLY A 166 -11.25 1.14 4.17
N ASN A 167 -10.84 2.30 3.68
CA ASN A 167 -10.63 2.56 2.28
C ASN A 167 -9.21 2.15 1.89
N THR A 168 -9.05 1.02 1.21
CA THR A 168 -7.74 0.56 0.73
C THR A 168 -7.44 1.16 -0.64
N SER A 169 -6.21 1.63 -0.84
CA SER A 169 -5.70 2.20 -2.10
C SER A 169 -5.31 1.12 -3.10
N GLU A 170 -5.06 1.51 -4.35
CA GLU A 170 -4.30 0.69 -5.30
C GLU A 170 -2.86 0.45 -4.84
N PHE A 171 -2.15 -0.44 -5.51
CA PHE A 171 -0.73 -0.63 -5.28
C PHE A 171 0.08 0.54 -5.87
N PHE A 172 1.06 1.01 -5.11
CA PHE A 172 2.06 1.95 -5.61
C PHE A 172 2.78 1.39 -6.86
N PRO A 173 3.02 2.19 -7.91
CA PRO A 173 3.87 1.78 -9.03
C PRO A 173 5.26 1.38 -8.53
N ALA A 174 5.58 0.10 -8.57
CA ALA A 174 6.70 -0.49 -7.85
C ALA A 174 8.04 0.23 -8.07
N PHE A 175 8.70 0.54 -6.98
CA PHE A 175 9.98 1.24 -6.93
C PHE A 175 11.14 0.24 -6.98
N ALA A 176 12.15 0.54 -7.77
CA ALA A 176 13.42 -0.19 -7.80
C ALA A 176 14.49 0.60 -7.02
N PRO A 177 15.43 -0.08 -6.33
CA PRO A 177 16.48 0.57 -5.55
C PRO A 177 17.47 1.37 -6.40
#